data_9d39f682b5282ba36b68c08bf91d9c4d
#
_entry.id   9d39f682b5282ba36b68c08bf91d9c4d
#
_cell.length_a   1.000
_cell.length_b   1.000
_cell.length_c   1.000
_cell.angle_alpha   90.00
_cell.angle_beta   90.00
_cell.angle_gamma   90.00
#
_symmetry.space_group_name_H-M   'P 1'
#
loop_
_entity.id
_entity.type
_entity.pdbx_description
1 polymer ?
#
loop_
_entity_poly.entity_id
_entity_poly.type
_entity_poly.pdbx_seq_one_letter_code
_entity_poly.pdbx_strand_id
1 'polypeptide(L)'
;MNRRIAEVLRSGQPDDSLVVQGWVRTKRDLKGFAFIEVNDGSSLANLQVVINQDLPDYEETIKKLNTGASVEVTGVLVASQGKGQRIELKAEAVKVYGEADPETYPLQKKRHSFEFLRTIGHLRSRTNSLSAVFRVRNACSTAVHQFFQERGFLWVHTPVITANDCEGAGELFSVTSLDLKNIPRTENQPVDYSQDFFGKPTYLTVSGQLEAEVMAMAFSNVYTFGPTFRAENSNTSRHLAEFWMVEPEMAFCDLNGNMDLAEAFLKHIFKNVLEKCPEDMEFFNLRIDNTVLATAENIINNQFERLTYTEAIKLLEKADVKFEYPVSWGLDLQSEHERYLAENLFKKPVIVTDYPAQIKAFYMRLNEDEQTVRAMDILVPKIGEIIGGSQREERLEVLERRILAQGMEPKDLWWYVDLRRYGTVPHAGFGLGFERLVQFMTGMGNIRDVIPFPRTPQNAEF
;
A
#
# COMPACT_ATOMS: atom_id res chain seq x y z
N MET A 1 -1.69 23.69 -27.11
CA MET A 1 -2.20 22.39 -26.63
C MET A 1 -1.87 22.28 -25.16
N ASN A 2 -2.82 21.88 -24.30
CA ASN A 2 -2.54 21.70 -22.85
C ASN A 2 -1.68 20.45 -22.65
N ARG A 3 -0.49 20.58 -22.04
CA ARG A 3 0.46 19.48 -21.81
C ARG A 3 0.77 19.35 -20.32
N ARG A 4 0.96 18.12 -19.85
CA ARG A 4 1.38 17.84 -18.47
C ARG A 4 2.83 18.30 -18.26
N ILE A 5 3.13 18.86 -17.10
CA ILE A 5 4.47 19.36 -16.77
C ILE A 5 5.54 18.26 -16.90
N ALA A 6 5.27 17.04 -16.46
CA ALA A 6 6.18 15.91 -16.66
C ALA A 6 6.52 15.66 -18.14
N GLU A 7 5.54 15.80 -19.04
CA GLU A 7 5.74 15.65 -20.48
C GLU A 7 6.58 16.80 -21.05
N VAL A 8 6.26 18.04 -20.63
CA VAL A 8 7.01 19.23 -21.02
C VAL A 8 8.47 19.12 -20.60
N LEU A 9 8.74 18.75 -19.35
CA LEU A 9 10.11 18.62 -18.84
C LEU A 9 10.90 17.52 -19.56
N ARG A 10 10.26 16.41 -19.93
CA ARG A 10 10.88 15.27 -20.61
C ARG A 10 11.17 15.55 -22.08
N SER A 11 10.20 16.10 -22.84
CA SER A 11 10.23 16.12 -24.30
C SER A 11 10.00 17.49 -24.94
N GLY A 12 9.70 18.55 -24.16
CA GLY A 12 9.54 19.93 -24.68
C GLY A 12 10.84 20.47 -25.29
N GLN A 13 10.71 21.21 -26.37
CA GLN A 13 11.84 21.85 -27.06
C GLN A 13 11.71 23.37 -27.02
N PRO A 14 12.82 24.13 -27.08
CA PRO A 14 12.72 25.56 -27.33
C PRO A 14 11.86 25.85 -28.55
N ASP A 15 11.14 26.96 -28.51
CA ASP A 15 10.15 27.42 -29.50
C ASP A 15 8.81 26.66 -29.53
N ASP A 16 8.63 25.63 -28.69
CA ASP A 16 7.30 25.01 -28.49
C ASP A 16 6.34 26.05 -27.84
N SER A 17 5.24 26.35 -28.51
CA SER A 17 4.14 27.12 -27.93
C SER A 17 3.15 26.20 -27.25
N LEU A 18 2.87 26.43 -25.96
CA LEU A 18 2.01 25.53 -25.17
C LEU A 18 1.28 26.26 -24.03
N VAL A 19 0.34 25.53 -23.45
CA VAL A 19 -0.39 25.92 -22.26
C VAL A 19 -0.11 24.93 -21.16
N VAL A 20 0.23 25.41 -19.96
CA VAL A 20 0.36 24.62 -18.75
C VAL A 20 -0.61 25.09 -17.68
N GLN A 21 -1.13 24.17 -16.90
CA GLN A 21 -1.99 24.44 -15.75
C GLN A 21 -1.39 23.77 -14.51
N GLY A 22 -1.52 24.44 -13.36
CA GLY A 22 -1.00 23.90 -12.11
C GLY A 22 -1.08 24.88 -10.95
N TRP A 23 -0.31 24.59 -9.93
CA TRP A 23 -0.22 25.40 -8.72
C TRP A 23 1.16 26.01 -8.57
N VAL A 24 1.20 27.28 -8.18
CA VAL A 24 2.43 28.00 -7.87
C VAL A 24 3.09 27.38 -6.64
N ARG A 25 4.32 26.93 -6.78
CA ARG A 25 5.15 26.36 -5.71
C ARG A 25 6.03 27.39 -5.03
N THR A 26 6.63 28.24 -5.85
CA THR A 26 7.45 29.37 -5.39
C THR A 26 7.27 30.55 -6.32
N LYS A 27 7.48 31.76 -5.78
CA LYS A 27 7.58 33.01 -6.54
C LYS A 27 8.86 33.72 -6.14
N ARG A 28 9.53 34.31 -7.13
CA ARG A 28 10.64 35.25 -6.94
C ARG A 28 10.37 36.46 -7.80
N ASP A 29 10.14 37.61 -7.17
CA ASP A 29 9.90 38.86 -7.82
C ASP A 29 11.21 39.65 -7.93
N LEU A 30 11.53 40.15 -9.12
CA LEU A 30 12.75 40.89 -9.44
C LEU A 30 12.38 42.17 -10.17
N LYS A 31 13.33 43.07 -10.29
CA LYS A 31 13.10 44.34 -11.02
C LYS A 31 12.91 44.06 -12.52
N GLY A 32 11.67 44.23 -13.02
CA GLY A 32 11.32 44.09 -14.43
C GLY A 32 10.83 42.71 -14.88
N PHE A 33 10.87 41.68 -14.02
CA PHE A 33 10.33 40.37 -14.31
C PHE A 33 10.16 39.52 -13.03
N ALA A 34 9.35 38.49 -13.10
CA ALA A 34 9.17 37.54 -12.02
C ALA A 34 9.40 36.09 -12.50
N PHE A 35 9.85 35.24 -11.58
CA PHE A 35 9.86 33.82 -11.77
C PHE A 35 8.80 33.18 -10.88
N ILE A 36 8.05 32.25 -11.43
CA ILE A 36 7.26 31.28 -10.64
C ILE A 36 7.65 29.88 -11.01
N GLU A 37 7.55 28.97 -10.06
CA GLU A 37 7.62 27.54 -10.30
C GLU A 37 6.20 26.98 -10.25
N VAL A 38 5.79 26.30 -11.31
CA VAL A 38 4.46 25.70 -11.44
C VAL A 38 4.60 24.18 -11.41
N ASN A 39 3.71 23.52 -10.68
CA ASN A 39 3.63 22.06 -10.60
C ASN A 39 2.17 21.62 -10.73
N ASP A 40 1.93 20.58 -11.52
CA ASP A 40 0.62 19.97 -11.75
C ASP A 40 0.47 18.57 -11.11
N GLY A 41 1.43 18.16 -10.27
CA GLY A 41 1.48 16.87 -9.60
C GLY A 41 2.03 15.72 -10.46
N SER A 42 2.31 15.94 -11.75
CA SER A 42 2.76 14.88 -12.65
C SER A 42 4.25 14.52 -12.52
N SER A 43 5.05 15.41 -11.90
CA SER A 43 6.49 15.18 -11.66
C SER A 43 6.91 15.73 -10.30
N LEU A 44 8.09 15.31 -9.85
CA LEU A 44 8.74 15.90 -8.68
C LEU A 44 9.25 17.32 -9.01
N ALA A 45 9.85 17.48 -10.19
CA ALA A 45 10.36 18.75 -10.67
C ALA A 45 9.23 19.72 -11.05
N ASN A 46 9.49 21.01 -10.86
CA ASN A 46 8.60 22.10 -11.25
C ASN A 46 9.00 22.67 -12.61
N LEU A 47 8.07 23.23 -13.34
CA LEU A 47 8.38 24.05 -14.52
C LEU A 47 8.58 25.51 -14.09
N GLN A 48 9.74 26.06 -14.38
CA GLN A 48 9.99 27.49 -14.20
C GLN A 48 9.28 28.28 -15.29
N VAL A 49 8.59 29.30 -14.88
CA VAL A 49 7.91 30.29 -15.76
C VAL A 49 8.53 31.66 -15.54
N VAL A 50 8.89 32.30 -16.63
CA VAL A 50 9.38 33.67 -16.65
C VAL A 50 8.26 34.61 -17.08
N ILE A 51 7.94 35.60 -16.26
CA ILE A 51 6.88 36.57 -16.50
C ILE A 51 7.55 37.94 -16.60
N ASN A 52 7.55 38.51 -17.79
CA ASN A 52 8.17 39.80 -18.04
C ASN A 52 7.19 40.96 -17.75
N GLN A 53 7.72 42.15 -17.48
CA GLN A 53 6.94 43.35 -17.17
C GLN A 53 6.09 43.84 -18.34
N ASP A 54 6.35 43.40 -19.56
CA ASP A 54 5.58 43.70 -20.76
C ASP A 54 4.26 42.89 -20.86
N LEU A 55 4.05 41.93 -19.94
CA LEU A 55 2.79 41.20 -19.85
C LEU A 55 1.63 42.19 -19.53
N PRO A 56 0.48 42.13 -20.23
CA PRO A 56 -0.69 42.89 -19.83
C PRO A 56 -1.07 42.64 -18.36
N ASP A 57 -1.41 43.71 -17.65
CA ASP A 57 -1.79 43.65 -16.22
C ASP A 57 -0.74 43.02 -15.29
N TYR A 58 0.54 43.11 -15.63
CA TYR A 58 1.65 42.51 -14.90
C TYR A 58 1.56 42.74 -13.38
N GLU A 59 1.45 43.96 -12.92
CA GLU A 59 1.42 44.34 -11.50
C GLU A 59 0.24 43.70 -10.74
N GLU A 60 -0.92 43.62 -11.36
CA GLU A 60 -2.09 42.97 -10.77
C GLU A 60 -1.94 41.44 -10.75
N THR A 61 -1.44 40.88 -11.84
CA THR A 61 -1.20 39.42 -11.96
C THR A 61 -0.17 38.94 -10.93
N ILE A 62 0.96 39.65 -10.81
CA ILE A 62 2.02 39.25 -9.86
C ILE A 62 1.54 39.28 -8.41
N LYS A 63 0.68 40.22 -8.03
CA LYS A 63 0.11 40.26 -6.66
C LYS A 63 -0.70 39.01 -6.32
N LYS A 64 -1.36 38.39 -7.29
CA LYS A 64 -2.21 37.20 -7.14
C LYS A 64 -1.43 35.90 -7.15
N LEU A 65 -0.19 35.89 -7.66
CA LEU A 65 0.66 34.68 -7.83
C LEU A 65 1.39 34.30 -6.55
N ASN A 66 0.66 34.04 -5.47
CA ASN A 66 1.25 33.52 -4.24
C ASN A 66 1.41 31.99 -4.25
N THR A 67 2.26 31.46 -3.37
CA THR A 67 2.40 30.01 -3.18
C THR A 67 1.04 29.38 -2.91
N GLY A 68 0.68 28.38 -3.69
CA GLY A 68 -0.63 27.71 -3.60
C GLY A 68 -1.68 28.24 -4.58
N ALA A 69 -1.48 29.39 -5.22
CA ALA A 69 -2.39 29.89 -6.26
C ALA A 69 -2.45 28.92 -7.46
N SER A 70 -3.63 28.76 -8.06
CA SER A 70 -3.83 27.96 -9.25
C SER A 70 -3.82 28.82 -10.50
N VAL A 71 -3.07 28.37 -11.51
CA VAL A 71 -2.77 29.17 -12.71
C VAL A 71 -2.88 28.36 -13.99
N GLU A 72 -3.14 29.07 -15.07
CA GLU A 72 -2.89 28.66 -16.44
C GLU A 72 -1.90 29.65 -17.05
N VAL A 73 -0.86 29.12 -17.68
CA VAL A 73 0.16 29.93 -18.35
C VAL A 73 0.24 29.51 -19.80
N THR A 74 0.03 30.43 -20.69
CA THR A 74 0.30 30.32 -22.13
C THR A 74 1.64 30.95 -22.41
N GLY A 75 2.48 30.31 -23.22
CA GLY A 75 3.78 30.86 -23.57
C GLY A 75 4.60 29.96 -24.48
N VAL A 76 5.84 30.35 -24.67
CA VAL A 76 6.83 29.65 -25.50
C VAL A 76 7.94 29.10 -24.63
N LEU A 77 8.34 27.86 -24.86
CA LEU A 77 9.50 27.27 -24.20
C LEU A 77 10.78 27.91 -24.73
N VAL A 78 11.68 28.25 -23.83
CA VAL A 78 13.01 28.75 -24.15
C VAL A 78 14.07 27.94 -23.44
N ALA A 79 15.29 27.93 -23.97
CA ALA A 79 16.44 27.36 -23.29
C ALA A 79 16.66 28.10 -21.97
N SER A 80 16.73 27.39 -20.84
CA SER A 80 16.95 28.03 -19.56
C SER A 80 18.36 28.55 -19.42
N GLN A 81 18.50 29.73 -18.86
CA GLN A 81 19.80 30.31 -18.45
C GLN A 81 20.18 29.89 -17.02
N GLY A 82 19.25 29.25 -16.29
CA GLY A 82 19.45 28.77 -14.93
C GLY A 82 20.21 27.46 -14.86
N LYS A 83 20.95 27.24 -13.76
CA LYS A 83 21.58 25.94 -13.51
C LYS A 83 20.53 24.91 -13.07
N GLY A 84 20.63 23.69 -13.62
CA GLY A 84 19.83 22.54 -13.17
C GLY A 84 18.49 22.34 -13.90
N GLN A 85 18.19 23.15 -14.91
CA GLN A 85 17.01 22.98 -15.76
C GLN A 85 17.36 23.24 -17.23
N ARG A 86 16.75 22.47 -18.14
CA ARG A 86 17.03 22.53 -19.58
C ARG A 86 16.22 23.62 -20.27
N ILE A 87 14.98 23.80 -19.87
CA ILE A 87 13.98 24.68 -20.47
C ILE A 87 13.22 25.45 -19.40
N GLU A 88 12.66 26.58 -19.79
CA GLU A 88 11.72 27.36 -19.00
C GLU A 88 10.61 27.91 -19.92
N LEU A 89 9.45 28.25 -19.35
CA LEU A 89 8.33 28.78 -20.11
C LEU A 89 8.35 30.34 -20.02
N LYS A 90 8.56 31.00 -21.14
CA LYS A 90 8.36 32.44 -21.24
C LYS A 90 6.88 32.73 -21.42
N ALA A 91 6.25 33.33 -20.40
CA ALA A 91 4.82 33.60 -20.40
C ALA A 91 4.46 34.71 -21.40
N GLU A 92 3.40 34.44 -22.18
CA GLU A 92 2.71 35.39 -23.05
C GLU A 92 1.36 35.80 -22.46
N ALA A 93 0.74 34.91 -21.67
CA ALA A 93 -0.45 35.16 -20.90
C ALA A 93 -0.47 34.35 -19.62
N VAL A 94 -0.99 34.91 -18.53
CA VAL A 94 -1.19 34.26 -17.25
C VAL A 94 -2.61 34.50 -16.78
N LYS A 95 -3.35 33.41 -16.55
CA LYS A 95 -4.67 33.41 -15.94
C LYS A 95 -4.61 32.82 -14.56
N VAL A 96 -5.01 33.57 -13.54
CA VAL A 96 -5.17 33.06 -12.18
C VAL A 96 -6.59 32.53 -12.02
N TYR A 97 -6.75 31.23 -11.70
CA TYR A 97 -8.04 30.61 -11.42
C TYR A 97 -8.48 30.84 -9.99
N GLY A 98 -7.52 30.71 -9.06
CA GLY A 98 -7.78 30.89 -7.63
C GLY A 98 -6.54 31.37 -6.93
N GLU A 99 -6.73 32.38 -6.09
CA GLU A 99 -5.67 32.94 -5.26
C GLU A 99 -5.46 32.08 -4.00
N ALA A 100 -4.30 32.19 -3.38
CA ALA A 100 -4.00 31.66 -2.07
C ALA A 100 -3.49 32.79 -1.19
N ASP A 101 -4.17 33.00 -0.06
CA ASP A 101 -3.75 34.01 0.91
C ASP A 101 -2.43 33.58 1.56
N PRO A 102 -1.35 34.35 1.41
CA PRO A 102 -0.04 34.01 1.94
C PRO A 102 0.02 34.00 3.47
N GLU A 103 -0.91 34.64 4.16
CA GLU A 103 -0.94 34.64 5.63
C GLU A 103 -1.57 33.38 6.21
N THR A 104 -2.55 32.80 5.52
CA THR A 104 -3.32 31.65 6.00
C THR A 104 -2.95 30.31 5.33
N TYR A 105 -2.30 30.35 4.15
CA TYR A 105 -1.89 29.13 3.45
C TYR A 105 -0.86 28.33 4.25
N PRO A 106 -1.15 27.08 4.71
CA PRO A 106 -0.32 26.40 5.70
C PRO A 106 1.00 25.85 5.15
N LEU A 107 1.08 25.60 3.83
CA LEU A 107 2.27 25.06 3.18
C LEU A 107 3.24 26.15 2.76
N GLN A 108 3.88 26.77 3.74
CA GLN A 108 4.89 27.81 3.54
C GLN A 108 6.22 27.22 3.04
N LYS A 109 7.10 28.06 2.50
CA LYS A 109 8.45 27.70 2.03
C LYS A 109 9.39 27.35 3.21
N LYS A 110 9.05 26.29 3.95
CA LYS A 110 9.85 25.73 5.05
C LYS A 110 9.65 24.22 5.10
N ARG A 111 10.52 23.53 5.82
CA ARG A 111 10.33 22.11 6.09
C ARG A 111 9.17 21.93 7.07
N HIS A 112 8.23 21.07 6.71
CA HIS A 112 7.12 20.64 7.57
C HIS A 112 7.38 19.22 8.08
N SER A 113 7.02 18.94 9.34
CA SER A 113 7.06 17.57 9.85
C SER A 113 5.89 16.75 9.30
N PHE A 114 6.04 15.43 9.24
CA PHE A 114 4.95 14.55 8.80
C PHE A 114 3.77 14.58 9.77
N GLU A 115 4.01 14.79 11.08
CA GLU A 115 2.97 14.98 12.08
C GLU A 115 2.09 16.18 11.73
N PHE A 116 2.71 17.34 11.44
CA PHE A 116 1.96 18.52 10.99
C PHE A 116 1.20 18.26 9.70
N LEU A 117 1.84 17.61 8.71
CA LEU A 117 1.18 17.32 7.43
C LEU A 117 -0.05 16.39 7.58
N ARG A 118 -0.09 15.54 8.62
CA ARG A 118 -1.28 14.75 8.92
C ARG A 118 -2.45 15.59 9.42
N THR A 119 -2.21 16.72 10.07
CA THR A 119 -3.27 17.63 10.53
C THR A 119 -3.90 18.44 9.40
N ILE A 120 -3.25 18.50 8.24
CA ILE A 120 -3.74 19.17 7.02
C ILE A 120 -3.84 18.17 5.85
N GLY A 121 -4.44 17.00 6.11
CA GLY A 121 -4.52 15.87 5.17
C GLY A 121 -4.99 16.24 3.76
N HIS A 122 -5.95 17.17 3.66
CA HIS A 122 -6.49 17.70 2.39
C HIS A 122 -5.49 18.51 1.55
N LEU A 123 -4.40 19.01 2.15
CA LEU A 123 -3.37 19.79 1.44
C LEU A 123 -2.02 19.08 1.36
N ARG A 124 -1.77 18.08 2.19
CA ARG A 124 -0.45 17.45 2.32
C ARG A 124 0.10 16.86 1.02
N SER A 125 -0.76 16.43 0.10
CA SER A 125 -0.39 15.93 -1.22
C SER A 125 0.29 16.98 -2.11
N ARG A 126 0.16 18.26 -1.78
CA ARG A 126 0.86 19.35 -2.47
C ARG A 126 2.34 19.47 -2.07
N THR A 127 2.83 18.70 -1.08
CA THR A 127 4.26 18.66 -0.71
C THR A 127 5.03 17.71 -1.62
N ASN A 128 6.33 17.94 -1.81
CA ASN A 128 7.16 17.07 -2.64
C ASN A 128 7.18 15.62 -2.12
N SER A 129 7.33 15.43 -0.79
CA SER A 129 7.38 14.10 -0.19
C SER A 129 6.11 13.31 -0.42
N LEU A 130 4.94 13.88 -0.13
CA LEU A 130 3.68 13.14 -0.24
C LEU A 130 3.23 12.99 -1.71
N SER A 131 3.50 13.98 -2.58
CA SER A 131 3.24 13.82 -4.01
C SER A 131 4.09 12.70 -4.62
N ALA A 132 5.37 12.58 -4.23
CA ALA A 132 6.23 11.47 -4.62
C ALA A 132 5.69 10.13 -4.12
N VAL A 133 5.30 10.03 -2.84
CA VAL A 133 4.66 8.83 -2.29
C VAL A 133 3.45 8.40 -3.12
N PHE A 134 2.56 9.32 -3.48
CA PHE A 134 1.35 8.97 -4.21
C PHE A 134 1.60 8.64 -5.68
N ARG A 135 2.64 9.17 -6.32
CA ARG A 135 3.08 8.70 -7.65
C ARG A 135 3.63 7.28 -7.58
N VAL A 136 4.50 6.99 -6.60
CA VAL A 136 5.01 5.62 -6.37
C VAL A 136 3.87 4.66 -6.02
N ARG A 137 2.93 5.06 -5.15
CA ARG A 137 1.73 4.26 -4.84
C ARG A 137 0.94 3.92 -6.11
N ASN A 138 0.73 4.90 -6.99
CA ASN A 138 0.05 4.68 -8.27
C ASN A 138 0.84 3.71 -9.19
N ALA A 139 2.17 3.86 -9.26
CA ALA A 139 3.01 2.95 -10.04
C ALA A 139 2.95 1.52 -9.48
N CYS A 140 3.00 1.34 -8.15
CA CYS A 140 2.81 0.05 -7.49
C CYS A 140 1.47 -0.58 -7.86
N SER A 141 0.34 0.17 -7.78
CA SER A 141 -0.98 -0.39 -8.09
C SER A 141 -1.09 -0.82 -9.55
N THR A 142 -0.53 -0.04 -10.49
CA THR A 142 -0.47 -0.41 -11.89
C THR A 142 0.36 -1.68 -12.11
N ALA A 143 1.52 -1.79 -11.44
CA ALA A 143 2.38 -2.96 -11.52
C ALA A 143 1.73 -4.22 -10.95
N VAL A 144 0.91 -4.11 -9.89
CA VAL A 144 0.09 -5.22 -9.37
C VAL A 144 -0.82 -5.78 -10.46
N HIS A 145 -1.64 -4.92 -11.06
CA HIS A 145 -2.56 -5.35 -12.13
C HIS A 145 -1.80 -5.92 -13.33
N GLN A 146 -0.73 -5.26 -13.77
CA GLN A 146 0.09 -5.73 -14.90
C GLN A 146 0.66 -7.12 -14.63
N PHE A 147 1.25 -7.35 -13.46
CA PHE A 147 1.86 -8.64 -13.10
C PHE A 147 0.88 -9.80 -13.20
N PHE A 148 -0.29 -9.65 -12.61
CA PHE A 148 -1.28 -10.73 -12.55
C PHE A 148 -1.98 -10.93 -13.90
N GLN A 149 -2.40 -9.86 -14.57
CA GLN A 149 -3.13 -9.97 -15.84
C GLN A 149 -2.25 -10.53 -16.97
N GLU A 150 -0.97 -10.15 -17.05
CA GLU A 150 -0.02 -10.73 -18.01
C GLU A 150 0.22 -12.24 -17.81
N ARG A 151 -0.09 -12.75 -16.59
CA ARG A 151 -0.02 -14.18 -16.23
C ARG A 151 -1.35 -14.90 -16.30
N GLY A 152 -2.37 -14.26 -16.84
CA GLY A 152 -3.69 -14.85 -17.02
C GLY A 152 -4.54 -14.95 -15.75
N PHE A 153 -4.19 -14.22 -14.70
CA PHE A 153 -5.02 -14.11 -13.50
C PHE A 153 -6.23 -13.23 -13.76
N LEU A 154 -7.39 -13.64 -13.28
CA LEU A 154 -8.61 -12.85 -13.29
C LEU A 154 -8.68 -11.98 -12.02
N TRP A 155 -8.84 -10.67 -12.19
CA TRP A 155 -9.18 -9.79 -11.06
C TRP A 155 -10.63 -9.98 -10.65
N VAL A 156 -10.86 -10.31 -9.38
CA VAL A 156 -12.19 -10.57 -8.84
C VAL A 156 -12.54 -9.60 -7.72
N HIS A 157 -13.82 -9.20 -7.67
CA HIS A 157 -14.36 -8.44 -6.57
C HIS A 157 -14.87 -9.41 -5.50
N THR A 158 -14.38 -9.24 -4.28
CA THR A 158 -14.90 -9.93 -3.09
C THR A 158 -15.68 -8.95 -2.22
N PRO A 159 -16.73 -9.38 -1.52
CA PRO A 159 -17.58 -8.48 -0.73
C PRO A 159 -16.79 -7.77 0.37
N VAL A 160 -17.02 -6.46 0.50
CA VAL A 160 -16.49 -5.66 1.61
C VAL A 160 -17.29 -5.90 2.89
N ILE A 161 -18.59 -6.20 2.76
CA ILE A 161 -19.46 -6.55 3.89
C ILE A 161 -19.60 -8.07 3.92
N THR A 162 -19.23 -8.68 5.05
CA THR A 162 -19.25 -10.13 5.23
C THR A 162 -19.95 -10.52 6.52
N ALA A 163 -20.49 -11.73 6.57
CA ALA A 163 -20.99 -12.33 7.81
C ALA A 163 -19.98 -13.30 8.45
N ASN A 164 -18.79 -13.45 7.86
CA ASN A 164 -17.78 -14.41 8.29
C ASN A 164 -16.51 -13.69 8.78
N ASP A 165 -15.88 -14.25 9.79
CA ASP A 165 -14.54 -13.89 10.21
C ASP A 165 -13.53 -14.85 9.58
N CYS A 166 -12.84 -14.38 8.54
CA CYS A 166 -11.86 -15.18 7.80
C CYS A 166 -10.64 -15.57 8.65
N GLU A 167 -10.21 -14.71 9.55
CA GLU A 167 -9.00 -14.91 10.36
C GLU A 167 -9.29 -15.45 11.76
N GLY A 168 -10.56 -15.44 12.22
CA GLY A 168 -10.93 -15.84 13.56
C GLY A 168 -10.37 -14.93 14.67
N ALA A 169 -9.88 -13.77 14.33
CA ALA A 169 -9.13 -12.89 15.23
C ALA A 169 -9.97 -11.81 15.94
N GLY A 170 -11.26 -11.69 15.64
CA GLY A 170 -12.26 -11.04 16.46
C GLY A 170 -12.30 -9.51 16.52
N GLU A 171 -11.41 -8.78 15.91
CA GLU A 171 -11.47 -7.30 15.93
C GLU A 171 -12.06 -6.73 14.63
N LEU A 172 -13.38 -6.96 14.47
CA LEU A 172 -14.15 -6.58 13.29
C LEU A 172 -14.92 -5.27 13.53
N PHE A 173 -14.98 -4.41 12.52
CA PHE A 173 -15.95 -3.31 12.50
C PHE A 173 -17.32 -3.86 12.16
N SER A 174 -18.31 -3.69 13.05
CA SER A 174 -19.70 -4.07 12.78
C SER A 174 -20.33 -3.15 11.74
N VAL A 175 -21.12 -3.72 10.82
CA VAL A 175 -21.96 -3.02 9.86
C VAL A 175 -23.41 -3.27 10.25
N THR A 176 -24.17 -2.21 10.57
CA THR A 176 -25.55 -2.31 11.00
C THR A 176 -26.36 -1.09 10.54
N SER A 177 -27.63 -1.32 10.24
CA SER A 177 -28.64 -0.28 10.00
C SER A 177 -29.56 -0.05 11.21
N LEU A 178 -29.35 -0.78 12.31
CA LEU A 178 -30.13 -0.60 13.55
C LEU A 178 -29.90 0.77 14.16
N ASP A 179 -30.97 1.35 14.73
CA ASP A 179 -30.83 2.57 15.52
C ASP A 179 -30.09 2.28 16.83
N LEU A 180 -28.84 2.74 16.91
CA LEU A 180 -27.99 2.54 18.11
C LEU A 180 -28.55 3.19 19.38
N LYS A 181 -29.56 4.08 19.30
CA LYS A 181 -30.25 4.64 20.46
C LYS A 181 -31.36 3.72 20.96
N ASN A 182 -31.94 2.88 20.08
CA ASN A 182 -33.04 1.98 20.36
C ASN A 182 -32.75 0.59 19.78
N ILE A 183 -31.69 -0.05 20.27
CA ILE A 183 -31.27 -1.36 19.78
C ILE A 183 -32.33 -2.42 20.12
N PRO A 184 -32.94 -3.10 19.13
CA PRO A 184 -33.88 -4.19 19.38
C PRO A 184 -33.15 -5.36 20.06
N ARG A 185 -33.84 -5.99 21.02
CA ARG A 185 -33.29 -7.11 21.80
C ARG A 185 -34.23 -8.28 21.83
N THR A 186 -33.68 -9.48 21.84
CA THR A 186 -34.43 -10.71 22.07
C THR A 186 -34.84 -10.82 23.56
N GLU A 187 -35.68 -11.80 23.88
CA GLU A 187 -36.14 -12.06 25.26
C GLU A 187 -34.96 -12.27 26.24
N ASN A 188 -33.84 -12.82 25.78
CA ASN A 188 -32.60 -13.02 26.56
C ASN A 188 -31.63 -11.82 26.54
N GLN A 189 -32.09 -10.69 26.00
CA GLN A 189 -31.36 -9.41 25.90
C GLN A 189 -30.15 -9.30 24.91
N PRO A 190 -29.71 -10.30 24.15
CA PRO A 190 -28.79 -10.02 23.05
C PRO A 190 -29.48 -9.17 21.97
N VAL A 191 -28.65 -8.56 21.11
CA VAL A 191 -29.15 -7.78 19.96
C VAL A 191 -29.99 -8.69 19.05
N ASP A 192 -31.18 -8.23 18.67
CA ASP A 192 -32.03 -8.93 17.72
C ASP A 192 -31.66 -8.54 16.27
N TYR A 193 -30.67 -9.19 15.72
CA TYR A 193 -30.20 -8.96 14.35
C TYR A 193 -31.22 -9.38 13.27
N SER A 194 -32.32 -10.10 13.62
CA SER A 194 -33.37 -10.39 12.63
C SER A 194 -34.05 -9.13 12.11
N GLN A 195 -33.96 -8.02 12.85
CA GLN A 195 -34.46 -6.71 12.50
C GLN A 195 -33.41 -5.83 11.77
N ASP A 196 -32.15 -6.28 11.63
CA ASP A 196 -31.13 -5.58 10.89
C ASP A 196 -31.25 -5.84 9.39
N PHE A 197 -30.59 -5.01 8.57
CA PHE A 197 -30.67 -5.04 7.11
C PHE A 197 -30.40 -6.43 6.50
N PHE A 198 -29.39 -7.13 7.00
CA PHE A 198 -29.01 -8.47 6.51
C PHE A 198 -29.65 -9.62 7.33
N GLY A 199 -30.44 -9.34 8.34
CA GLY A 199 -31.06 -10.33 9.22
C GLY A 199 -30.10 -11.15 10.08
N LYS A 200 -28.82 -10.77 10.14
CA LYS A 200 -27.75 -11.40 10.89
C LYS A 200 -26.58 -10.41 11.13
N PRO A 201 -25.67 -10.69 12.08
CA PRO A 201 -24.49 -9.87 12.27
C PRO A 201 -23.65 -9.80 10.99
N THR A 202 -23.20 -8.59 10.63
CA THR A 202 -22.31 -8.34 9.49
C THR A 202 -21.21 -7.37 9.88
N TYR A 203 -20.12 -7.47 9.14
CA TYR A 203 -18.86 -6.79 9.45
C TYR A 203 -18.20 -6.26 8.19
N LEU A 204 -17.26 -5.34 8.35
CA LEU A 204 -16.28 -5.02 7.29
C LEU A 204 -15.24 -6.13 7.24
N THR A 205 -14.91 -6.57 6.03
CA THR A 205 -14.00 -7.71 5.80
C THR A 205 -12.56 -7.41 6.23
N VAL A 206 -11.88 -8.44 6.75
CA VAL A 206 -10.43 -8.40 7.03
C VAL A 206 -9.61 -8.96 5.89
N SER A 207 -10.22 -9.72 4.95
CA SER A 207 -9.57 -10.37 3.81
C SER A 207 -10.64 -10.82 2.81
N GLY A 208 -10.29 -10.83 1.53
CA GLY A 208 -11.11 -11.40 0.46
C GLY A 208 -10.76 -12.85 0.13
N GLN A 209 -9.90 -13.50 0.92
CA GLN A 209 -9.32 -14.82 0.62
C GLN A 209 -10.38 -15.90 0.40
N LEU A 210 -11.32 -16.06 1.33
CA LEU A 210 -12.27 -17.20 1.28
C LEU A 210 -13.14 -17.16 0.02
N GLU A 211 -13.62 -15.99 -0.36
CA GLU A 211 -14.39 -15.77 -1.59
C GLU A 211 -13.51 -15.86 -2.84
N ALA A 212 -12.23 -15.46 -2.75
CA ALA A 212 -11.27 -15.65 -3.84
C ALA A 212 -10.98 -17.13 -4.08
N GLU A 213 -10.90 -17.98 -3.04
CA GLU A 213 -10.79 -19.43 -3.20
C GLU A 213 -12.00 -20.02 -3.96
N VAL A 214 -13.22 -19.51 -3.71
CA VAL A 214 -14.41 -19.91 -4.50
C VAL A 214 -14.20 -19.64 -5.98
N MET A 215 -13.70 -18.46 -6.31
CA MET A 215 -13.44 -18.06 -7.69
C MET A 215 -12.28 -18.85 -8.31
N ALA A 216 -11.24 -19.15 -7.53
CA ALA A 216 -10.12 -19.96 -7.99
C ALA A 216 -10.54 -21.40 -8.36
N MET A 217 -11.52 -21.99 -7.65
CA MET A 217 -12.08 -23.30 -7.99
C MET A 217 -12.86 -23.32 -9.31
N ALA A 218 -13.11 -22.17 -9.92
CA ALA A 218 -13.77 -22.06 -11.22
C ALA A 218 -12.84 -21.50 -12.31
N PHE A 219 -11.94 -20.57 -11.97
CA PHE A 219 -11.12 -19.81 -12.91
C PHE A 219 -9.61 -20.11 -12.79
N SER A 220 -9.21 -21.01 -11.93
CA SER A 220 -7.85 -21.46 -11.62
C SER A 220 -6.98 -20.38 -10.96
N ASN A 221 -6.75 -19.25 -11.63
CA ASN A 221 -5.89 -18.19 -11.13
C ASN A 221 -6.67 -16.88 -11.01
N VAL A 222 -6.84 -16.41 -9.79
CA VAL A 222 -7.54 -15.15 -9.50
C VAL A 222 -6.73 -14.30 -8.54
N TYR A 223 -7.04 -13.02 -8.47
CA TYR A 223 -6.53 -12.15 -7.40
C TYR A 223 -7.56 -11.11 -7.00
N THR A 224 -7.56 -10.74 -5.73
CA THR A 224 -8.24 -9.54 -5.23
C THR A 224 -7.23 -8.41 -5.11
N PHE A 225 -7.69 -7.19 -5.25
CA PHE A 225 -6.98 -5.98 -4.87
C PHE A 225 -8.03 -4.98 -4.42
N GLY A 226 -8.19 -4.85 -3.12
CA GLY A 226 -9.28 -4.09 -2.54
C GLY A 226 -9.08 -3.74 -1.06
N PRO A 227 -10.00 -2.93 -0.50
CA PRO A 227 -9.94 -2.49 0.89
C PRO A 227 -10.25 -3.61 1.87
N THR A 228 -9.51 -3.62 2.99
CA THR A 228 -9.70 -4.47 4.15
C THR A 228 -9.66 -3.65 5.43
N PHE A 229 -10.24 -4.16 6.51
CA PHE A 229 -10.49 -3.40 7.73
C PHE A 229 -10.14 -4.21 8.97
N ARG A 230 -9.46 -3.60 9.93
CA ARG A 230 -9.15 -4.21 11.22
C ARG A 230 -9.41 -3.21 12.34
N ALA A 231 -10.24 -3.57 13.30
CA ALA A 231 -10.61 -2.73 14.44
C ALA A 231 -9.59 -2.77 15.59
N GLU A 232 -8.38 -3.23 15.33
CA GLU A 232 -7.31 -3.32 16.31
C GLU A 232 -7.00 -1.96 16.94
N ASN A 233 -7.02 -1.89 18.27
CA ASN A 233 -6.62 -0.69 19.00
C ASN A 233 -5.09 -0.57 19.07
N SER A 234 -4.45 -0.51 17.90
CA SER A 234 -3.00 -0.43 17.75
C SER A 234 -2.56 0.93 17.21
N ASN A 235 -1.73 1.63 17.97
CA ASN A 235 -1.23 2.98 17.63
C ASN A 235 0.22 2.96 17.16
N THR A 236 0.64 1.94 16.41
CA THR A 236 2.00 1.80 15.91
C THR A 236 2.20 2.52 14.56
N SER A 237 3.44 2.59 14.10
CA SER A 237 3.80 3.12 12.77
C SER A 237 3.49 2.17 11.61
N ARG A 238 2.91 0.99 11.89
CA ARG A 238 2.71 -0.11 10.93
C ARG A 238 1.26 -0.57 10.81
N HIS A 239 0.32 0.01 11.60
CA HIS A 239 -1.09 -0.38 11.62
C HIS A 239 -2.00 0.75 11.14
N LEU A 240 -2.99 0.36 10.36
CA LEU A 240 -4.13 1.16 9.89
C LEU A 240 -5.40 0.37 10.13
N ALA A 241 -6.51 1.06 10.41
CA ALA A 241 -7.81 0.43 10.52
C ALA A 241 -8.46 0.12 9.15
N GLU A 242 -8.04 0.83 8.11
CA GLU A 242 -8.42 0.64 6.70
C GLU A 242 -7.15 0.63 5.84
N PHE A 243 -6.96 -0.41 5.04
CA PHE A 243 -5.83 -0.56 4.13
C PHE A 243 -6.23 -1.46 2.96
N TRP A 244 -5.36 -1.61 1.96
CA TRP A 244 -5.62 -2.44 0.80
C TRP A 244 -4.79 -3.73 0.84
N MET A 245 -5.42 -4.83 0.45
CA MET A 245 -4.74 -6.13 0.30
C MET A 245 -4.69 -6.53 -1.16
N VAL A 246 -3.60 -7.19 -1.55
CA VAL A 246 -3.43 -7.92 -2.79
C VAL A 246 -3.40 -9.40 -2.43
N GLU A 247 -4.37 -10.18 -2.89
CA GLU A 247 -4.56 -11.56 -2.46
C GLU A 247 -4.82 -12.47 -3.68
N PRO A 248 -3.76 -13.04 -4.30
CA PRO A 248 -3.90 -14.06 -5.32
C PRO A 248 -4.27 -15.41 -4.72
N GLU A 249 -5.10 -16.19 -5.43
CA GLU A 249 -5.42 -17.58 -5.15
C GLU A 249 -5.29 -18.41 -6.43
N MET A 250 -4.62 -19.56 -6.33
CA MET A 250 -4.27 -20.41 -7.46
C MET A 250 -4.70 -21.86 -7.21
N ALA A 251 -5.58 -22.38 -8.04
CA ALA A 251 -5.86 -23.80 -8.09
C ALA A 251 -4.69 -24.56 -8.75
N PHE A 252 -4.56 -25.85 -8.43
CA PHE A 252 -3.49 -26.74 -8.90
C PHE A 252 -2.07 -26.26 -8.54
N CYS A 253 -1.96 -25.53 -7.44
CA CYS A 253 -0.72 -24.93 -6.96
C CYS A 253 -0.39 -25.43 -5.54
N ASP A 254 0.87 -25.77 -5.31
CA ASP A 254 1.40 -26.11 -4.01
C ASP A 254 2.13 -24.93 -3.34
N LEU A 255 2.72 -25.17 -2.15
CA LEU A 255 3.48 -24.17 -1.43
C LEU A 255 4.69 -23.63 -2.24
N ASN A 256 5.36 -24.50 -3.02
CA ASN A 256 6.53 -24.08 -3.81
C ASN A 256 6.13 -23.11 -4.93
N GLY A 257 5.07 -23.44 -5.67
CA GLY A 257 4.53 -22.56 -6.70
C GLY A 257 4.07 -21.19 -6.13
N ASN A 258 3.51 -21.21 -4.91
CA ASN A 258 3.10 -19.99 -4.20
C ASN A 258 4.31 -19.11 -3.82
N MET A 259 5.38 -19.72 -3.30
CA MET A 259 6.64 -19.02 -3.00
C MET A 259 7.27 -18.41 -4.25
N ASP A 260 7.31 -19.16 -5.36
CA ASP A 260 7.87 -18.70 -6.64
C ASP A 260 7.10 -17.49 -7.19
N LEU A 261 5.76 -17.53 -7.14
CA LEU A 261 4.91 -16.43 -7.57
C LEU A 261 5.13 -15.18 -6.70
N ALA A 262 5.17 -15.34 -5.38
CA ALA A 262 5.33 -14.25 -4.44
C ALA A 262 6.70 -13.54 -4.59
N GLU A 263 7.78 -14.32 -4.78
CA GLU A 263 9.12 -13.78 -5.08
C GLU A 263 9.12 -13.02 -6.42
N ALA A 264 8.57 -13.61 -7.48
CA ALA A 264 8.48 -12.96 -8.79
C ALA A 264 7.63 -11.69 -8.75
N PHE A 265 6.56 -11.69 -7.97
CA PHE A 265 5.66 -10.55 -7.79
C PHE A 265 6.39 -9.36 -7.15
N LEU A 266 7.06 -9.56 -6.04
CA LEU A 266 7.84 -8.49 -5.39
C LEU A 266 8.91 -7.93 -6.32
N LYS A 267 9.71 -8.79 -6.97
CA LYS A 267 10.73 -8.36 -7.93
C LYS A 267 10.15 -7.53 -9.08
N HIS A 268 9.01 -7.95 -9.62
CA HIS A 268 8.33 -7.21 -10.70
C HIS A 268 7.92 -5.80 -10.26
N ILE A 269 7.32 -5.66 -9.08
CA ILE A 269 6.86 -4.35 -8.59
C ILE A 269 8.06 -3.42 -8.37
N PHE A 270 9.11 -3.89 -7.70
CA PHE A 270 10.30 -3.08 -7.45
C PHE A 270 10.96 -2.62 -8.75
N LYS A 271 11.12 -3.53 -9.73
CA LYS A 271 11.66 -3.19 -11.04
C LYS A 271 10.80 -2.16 -11.78
N ASN A 272 9.49 -2.36 -11.81
CA ASN A 272 8.56 -1.44 -12.48
C ASN A 272 8.60 -0.03 -11.87
N VAL A 273 8.63 0.07 -10.55
CA VAL A 273 8.68 1.38 -9.86
C VAL A 273 9.99 2.11 -10.12
N LEU A 274 11.15 1.41 -10.09
CA LEU A 274 12.42 2.03 -10.44
C LEU A 274 12.45 2.56 -11.89
N GLU A 275 11.79 1.87 -12.81
CA GLU A 275 11.69 2.29 -14.21
C GLU A 275 10.70 3.46 -14.42
N LYS A 276 9.58 3.48 -13.69
CA LYS A 276 8.50 4.46 -13.89
C LYS A 276 8.64 5.73 -13.05
N CYS A 277 9.27 5.64 -11.87
CA CYS A 277 9.39 6.72 -10.91
C CYS A 277 10.85 6.96 -10.46
N PRO A 278 11.85 7.01 -11.37
CA PRO A 278 13.26 7.10 -10.99
C PRO A 278 13.57 8.34 -10.15
N GLU A 279 13.03 9.50 -10.52
CA GLU A 279 13.24 10.76 -9.80
C GLU A 279 12.65 10.72 -8.38
N ASP A 280 11.47 10.12 -8.22
CA ASP A 280 10.83 9.97 -6.91
C ASP A 280 11.61 9.00 -6.03
N MET A 281 12.12 7.89 -6.59
CA MET A 281 12.94 6.93 -5.86
C MET A 281 14.29 7.51 -5.45
N GLU A 282 14.93 8.30 -6.31
CA GLU A 282 16.15 9.05 -5.97
C GLU A 282 15.87 10.08 -4.86
N PHE A 283 14.73 10.79 -4.93
CA PHE A 283 14.30 11.70 -3.87
C PHE A 283 14.15 10.99 -2.53
N PHE A 284 13.51 9.83 -2.47
CA PHE A 284 13.39 9.05 -1.23
C PHE A 284 14.74 8.63 -0.70
N ASN A 285 15.61 8.11 -1.57
CA ASN A 285 16.97 7.73 -1.20
C ASN A 285 17.79 8.90 -0.64
N LEU A 286 17.58 10.10 -1.17
CA LEU A 286 18.35 11.28 -0.77
C LEU A 286 17.78 11.99 0.47
N ARG A 287 16.46 11.95 0.69
CA ARG A 287 15.76 12.80 1.66
C ARG A 287 15.03 12.06 2.77
N ILE A 288 14.71 10.80 2.59
CA ILE A 288 13.92 10.00 3.53
C ILE A 288 14.79 8.91 4.16
N ASP A 289 15.33 8.00 3.34
CA ASP A 289 16.14 6.87 3.78
C ASP A 289 17.19 6.54 2.72
N ASN A 290 18.45 6.77 3.01
CA ASN A 290 19.57 6.61 2.08
C ASN A 290 19.86 5.17 1.65
N THR A 291 19.06 4.21 2.08
CA THR A 291 19.17 2.80 1.70
C THR A 291 18.06 2.33 0.75
N VAL A 292 17.13 3.20 0.37
CA VAL A 292 15.96 2.85 -0.47
C VAL A 292 16.39 2.17 -1.77
N LEU A 293 17.31 2.73 -2.51
CA LEU A 293 17.77 2.16 -3.79
C LEU A 293 18.53 0.85 -3.59
N ALA A 294 19.41 0.78 -2.60
CA ALA A 294 20.14 -0.45 -2.29
C ALA A 294 19.21 -1.58 -1.83
N THR A 295 18.14 -1.24 -1.08
CA THR A 295 17.10 -2.19 -0.70
C THR A 295 16.33 -2.70 -1.91
N ALA A 296 15.96 -1.82 -2.84
CA ALA A 296 15.27 -2.19 -4.07
C ALA A 296 16.14 -3.12 -4.94
N GLU A 297 17.42 -2.82 -5.11
CA GLU A 297 18.39 -3.66 -5.83
C GLU A 297 18.55 -5.02 -5.14
N ASN A 298 18.58 -5.06 -3.83
CA ASN A 298 18.68 -6.30 -3.06
C ASN A 298 17.48 -7.22 -3.33
N ILE A 299 16.24 -6.68 -3.34
CA ILE A 299 15.03 -7.44 -3.68
C ILE A 299 15.08 -7.98 -5.11
N ILE A 300 15.49 -7.17 -6.07
CA ILE A 300 15.47 -7.53 -7.50
C ILE A 300 16.52 -8.60 -7.83
N ASN A 301 17.73 -8.46 -7.29
CA ASN A 301 18.90 -9.20 -7.75
C ASN A 301 19.18 -10.50 -6.97
N ASN A 302 18.64 -10.65 -5.76
CA ASN A 302 18.87 -11.85 -4.96
C ASN A 302 17.73 -12.85 -5.11
N GLN A 303 18.07 -14.14 -5.08
CA GLN A 303 17.11 -15.20 -4.79
C GLN A 303 16.77 -15.14 -3.29
N PHE A 304 15.49 -15.27 -2.95
CA PHE A 304 15.04 -15.27 -1.56
C PHE A 304 15.51 -16.54 -0.86
N GLU A 305 15.97 -16.42 0.37
CA GLU A 305 16.33 -17.58 1.19
C GLU A 305 15.07 -18.31 1.61
N ARG A 306 15.11 -19.64 1.62
CA ARG A 306 13.98 -20.48 2.03
C ARG A 306 14.42 -21.37 3.16
N LEU A 307 13.69 -21.31 4.28
CA LEU A 307 13.94 -22.15 5.44
C LEU A 307 12.62 -22.44 6.16
N THR A 308 12.61 -23.55 6.90
CA THR A 308 11.48 -23.87 7.76
C THR A 308 11.49 -23.04 9.04
N TYR A 309 10.32 -22.86 9.66
CA TYR A 309 10.20 -22.23 10.97
C TYR A 309 11.11 -22.91 12.02
N THR A 310 11.19 -24.23 11.99
CA THR A 310 12.06 -24.99 12.92
C THR A 310 13.54 -24.63 12.72
N GLU A 311 13.98 -24.44 11.48
CA GLU A 311 15.35 -23.98 11.18
C GLU A 311 15.55 -22.51 11.62
N ALA A 312 14.55 -21.66 11.37
CA ALA A 312 14.59 -20.25 11.80
C ALA A 312 14.75 -20.14 13.32
N ILE A 313 13.97 -20.89 14.10
CA ILE A 313 14.09 -20.92 15.57
C ILE A 313 15.50 -21.35 16.00
N LYS A 314 16.05 -22.44 15.43
CA LYS A 314 17.41 -22.89 15.75
C LYS A 314 18.50 -21.85 15.44
N LEU A 315 18.30 -21.04 14.39
CA LEU A 315 19.22 -19.96 14.04
C LEU A 315 19.09 -18.79 15.01
N LEU A 316 17.87 -18.43 15.39
CA LEU A 316 17.58 -17.36 16.35
C LEU A 316 18.09 -17.72 17.76
N GLU A 317 17.94 -18.95 18.22
CA GLU A 317 18.45 -19.43 19.50
C GLU A 317 19.99 -19.35 19.60
N LYS A 318 20.68 -19.44 18.45
CA LYS A 318 22.15 -19.34 18.35
C LYS A 318 22.65 -17.92 18.10
N ALA A 319 21.73 -16.95 17.96
CA ALA A 319 22.11 -15.59 17.66
C ALA A 319 22.88 -14.95 18.84
N ASP A 320 23.97 -14.26 18.54
CA ASP A 320 24.75 -13.51 19.54
C ASP A 320 24.12 -12.11 19.80
N VAL A 321 22.80 -12.10 20.02
CA VAL A 321 22.02 -10.91 20.38
C VAL A 321 20.97 -11.28 21.42
N LYS A 322 20.65 -10.34 22.30
CA LYS A 322 19.55 -10.51 23.25
C LYS A 322 18.28 -9.92 22.65
N PHE A 323 17.32 -10.77 22.35
CA PHE A 323 15.97 -10.37 21.94
C PHE A 323 15.14 -9.89 23.13
N GLU A 324 14.20 -9.01 22.89
CA GLU A 324 13.23 -8.55 23.88
C GLU A 324 12.19 -9.64 24.16
N TYR A 325 11.76 -10.35 23.12
CA TYR A 325 10.80 -11.45 23.21
C TYR A 325 11.50 -12.81 23.18
N PRO A 326 10.95 -13.82 23.88
CA PRO A 326 11.57 -15.14 23.90
C PRO A 326 11.53 -15.84 22.52
N VAL A 327 12.61 -16.53 22.20
CA VAL A 327 12.68 -17.44 21.05
C VAL A 327 12.43 -18.86 21.55
N SER A 328 11.34 -19.47 21.10
CA SER A 328 11.03 -20.87 21.40
C SER A 328 10.11 -21.45 20.35
N TRP A 329 10.28 -22.73 20.04
CA TRP A 329 9.40 -23.42 19.11
C TRP A 329 7.94 -23.40 19.60
N GLY A 330 7.00 -23.07 18.72
CA GLY A 330 5.57 -22.95 19.03
C GLY A 330 5.13 -21.53 19.36
N LEU A 331 6.04 -20.57 19.50
CA LEU A 331 5.72 -19.14 19.66
C LEU A 331 5.75 -18.43 18.30
N ASP A 332 4.93 -17.40 18.16
CA ASP A 332 4.95 -16.58 16.95
C ASP A 332 6.24 -15.74 16.84
N LEU A 333 6.78 -15.60 15.63
CA LEU A 333 7.94 -14.75 15.39
C LEU A 333 7.54 -13.29 15.59
N GLN A 334 8.31 -12.57 16.40
CA GLN A 334 8.12 -11.14 16.58
C GLN A 334 8.94 -10.35 15.54
N SER A 335 8.54 -9.13 15.26
CA SER A 335 9.20 -8.28 14.25
C SER A 335 10.73 -8.16 14.43
N GLU A 336 11.25 -8.26 15.65
CA GLU A 336 12.69 -8.26 15.90
C GLU A 336 13.37 -9.55 15.39
N HIS A 337 12.70 -10.71 15.54
CA HIS A 337 13.17 -12.00 15.04
C HIS A 337 13.20 -12.03 13.52
N GLU A 338 12.10 -11.60 12.90
CA GLU A 338 11.93 -11.51 11.45
C GLU A 338 13.01 -10.61 10.81
N ARG A 339 13.19 -9.42 11.39
CA ARG A 339 14.19 -8.47 10.93
C ARG A 339 15.60 -8.99 11.13
N TYR A 340 15.89 -9.67 12.25
CA TYR A 340 17.20 -10.27 12.47
C TYR A 340 17.55 -11.28 11.37
N LEU A 341 16.61 -12.15 10.99
CA LEU A 341 16.80 -13.10 9.89
C LEU A 341 17.11 -12.37 8.58
N ALA A 342 16.29 -11.39 8.20
CA ALA A 342 16.42 -10.70 6.90
C ALA A 342 17.56 -9.67 6.85
N GLU A 343 17.84 -8.93 7.95
CA GLU A 343 18.81 -7.83 7.96
C GLU A 343 20.20 -8.27 8.41
N ASN A 344 20.28 -9.08 9.44
CA ASN A 344 21.56 -9.41 10.08
C ASN A 344 22.14 -10.72 9.54
N LEU A 345 21.34 -11.76 9.50
CA LEU A 345 21.82 -13.11 9.19
C LEU A 345 21.96 -13.31 7.68
N PHE A 346 20.88 -13.21 6.91
CA PHE A 346 20.90 -13.49 5.47
C PHE A 346 21.14 -12.26 4.60
N LYS A 347 20.85 -11.05 5.09
CA LYS A 347 21.01 -9.76 4.40
C LYS A 347 20.26 -9.71 3.05
N LYS A 348 19.17 -10.44 2.94
CA LYS A 348 18.30 -10.56 1.77
C LYS A 348 16.90 -11.02 2.25
N PRO A 349 15.88 -10.99 1.38
CA PRO A 349 14.57 -11.53 1.74
C PRO A 349 14.64 -13.01 2.11
N VAL A 350 13.80 -13.39 3.08
CA VAL A 350 13.73 -14.75 3.63
C VAL A 350 12.30 -15.22 3.57
N ILE A 351 12.05 -16.42 3.07
CA ILE A 351 10.77 -17.10 3.10
C ILE A 351 10.85 -18.16 4.20
N VAL A 352 10.05 -17.98 5.25
CA VAL A 352 9.92 -18.96 6.34
C VAL A 352 8.67 -19.78 6.11
N THR A 353 8.79 -21.12 6.20
CA THR A 353 7.69 -22.06 5.94
C THR A 353 7.45 -22.99 7.12
N ASP A 354 6.37 -23.78 7.02
CA ASP A 354 6.08 -24.89 7.94
C ASP A 354 5.99 -24.46 9.41
N TYR A 355 5.14 -23.48 9.66
CA TYR A 355 4.86 -22.94 10.99
C TYR A 355 4.06 -23.92 11.85
N PRO A 356 4.17 -23.83 13.21
CA PRO A 356 3.33 -24.61 14.11
C PRO A 356 1.83 -24.42 13.84
N ALA A 357 1.09 -25.51 13.75
CA ALA A 357 -0.33 -25.51 13.41
C ALA A 357 -1.20 -24.74 14.41
N GLN A 358 -0.77 -24.65 15.67
CA GLN A 358 -1.51 -24.01 16.76
C GLN A 358 -1.53 -22.47 16.68
N ILE A 359 -0.56 -21.86 15.97
CA ILE A 359 -0.45 -20.40 15.83
C ILE A 359 -0.88 -19.90 14.45
N LYS A 360 -1.38 -20.78 13.59
CA LYS A 360 -1.80 -20.42 12.21
C LYS A 360 -3.27 -20.80 11.96
N ALA A 361 -3.90 -20.11 11.02
CA ALA A 361 -5.31 -20.22 10.71
C ALA A 361 -5.76 -21.63 10.27
N PHE A 362 -7.05 -21.90 10.42
CA PHE A 362 -7.66 -23.20 10.17
C PHE A 362 -7.54 -23.69 8.73
N TYR A 363 -7.53 -22.77 7.77
CA TYR A 363 -7.53 -23.06 6.34
C TYR A 363 -6.16 -23.47 5.78
N MET A 364 -5.09 -23.35 6.56
CA MET A 364 -3.75 -23.71 6.11
C MET A 364 -3.56 -25.23 6.15
N ARG A 365 -2.98 -25.81 5.07
CA ARG A 365 -2.79 -27.24 4.92
C ARG A 365 -1.89 -27.81 6.01
N LEU A 366 -2.43 -28.78 6.78
CA LEU A 366 -1.69 -29.50 7.82
C LEU A 366 -0.67 -30.45 7.17
N ASN A 367 0.57 -30.39 7.61
CA ASN A 367 1.63 -31.30 7.19
C ASN A 367 1.39 -32.73 7.71
N GLU A 368 2.13 -33.69 7.18
CA GLU A 368 2.02 -35.12 7.56
C GLU A 368 2.49 -35.38 9.00
N ASP A 369 3.24 -34.47 9.60
CA ASP A 369 3.67 -34.52 11.01
C ASP A 369 2.53 -34.15 11.99
N GLU A 370 1.40 -33.65 11.49
CA GLU A 370 0.25 -33.11 12.24
C GLU A 370 0.60 -31.99 13.26
N GLN A 371 1.81 -31.45 13.21
CA GLN A 371 2.29 -30.39 14.11
C GLN A 371 2.48 -29.06 13.38
N THR A 372 2.78 -29.09 12.09
CA THR A 372 3.05 -27.92 11.28
C THR A 372 2.07 -27.76 10.12
N VAL A 373 1.97 -26.56 9.58
CA VAL A 373 1.14 -26.24 8.41
C VAL A 373 1.99 -25.64 7.30
N ARG A 374 1.57 -25.83 6.04
CA ARG A 374 2.21 -25.29 4.84
C ARG A 374 1.96 -23.79 4.70
N ALA A 375 2.27 -23.05 5.77
CA ALA A 375 2.32 -21.60 5.75
C ALA A 375 3.61 -21.11 5.10
N MET A 376 3.61 -19.87 4.63
CA MET A 376 4.80 -19.14 4.23
C MET A 376 4.67 -17.67 4.63
N ASP A 377 5.72 -17.08 5.19
CA ASP A 377 5.84 -15.65 5.43
C ASP A 377 7.11 -15.15 4.74
N ILE A 378 7.02 -14.06 3.94
CA ILE A 378 8.18 -13.42 3.33
C ILE A 378 8.61 -12.26 4.21
N LEU A 379 9.81 -12.40 4.73
CA LEU A 379 10.45 -11.42 5.60
C LEU A 379 11.42 -10.56 4.80
N VAL A 380 11.31 -9.25 4.96
CA VAL A 380 12.19 -8.29 4.30
C VAL A 380 12.86 -7.36 5.31
N PRO A 381 14.02 -6.78 4.96
CA PRO A 381 14.69 -5.81 5.82
C PRO A 381 13.77 -4.67 6.24
N LYS A 382 13.94 -4.15 7.47
CA LYS A 382 13.23 -3.00 8.07
C LYS A 382 11.75 -3.21 8.37
N ILE A 383 11.06 -4.04 7.59
CA ILE A 383 9.63 -4.29 7.73
C ILE A 383 9.37 -5.55 8.56
N GLY A 384 10.12 -6.63 8.35
CA GLY A 384 9.75 -7.96 8.78
C GLY A 384 8.82 -8.60 7.76
N GLU A 385 7.74 -9.22 8.19
CA GLU A 385 6.75 -9.82 7.30
C GLU A 385 6.11 -8.78 6.37
N ILE A 386 6.15 -9.06 5.05
CA ILE A 386 5.51 -8.26 4.00
C ILE A 386 4.44 -9.06 3.24
N ILE A 387 4.60 -10.36 3.14
CA ILE A 387 3.64 -11.31 2.55
C ILE A 387 3.44 -12.46 3.54
N GLY A 388 2.21 -12.78 3.83
CA GLY A 388 1.81 -14.02 4.50
C GLY A 388 0.96 -14.87 3.56
N GLY A 389 1.16 -16.18 3.55
CA GLY A 389 0.41 -17.08 2.66
C GLY A 389 0.46 -18.54 3.09
N SER A 390 -0.18 -19.41 2.31
CA SER A 390 -0.13 -20.84 2.55
C SER A 390 -0.61 -21.63 1.34
N GLN A 391 -0.27 -22.91 1.29
CA GLN A 391 -1.13 -23.88 0.64
C GLN A 391 -2.37 -24.09 1.52
N ARG A 392 -3.53 -24.19 0.88
CA ARG A 392 -4.82 -24.29 1.56
C ARG A 392 -5.16 -25.75 1.87
N GLU A 393 -5.93 -26.01 2.93
CA GLU A 393 -6.36 -27.35 3.27
C GLU A 393 -7.43 -27.85 2.29
N GLU A 394 -7.08 -28.81 1.46
CA GLU A 394 -7.97 -29.40 0.45
C GLU A 394 -8.71 -30.65 0.96
N ARG A 395 -8.30 -31.22 2.10
CA ARG A 395 -8.90 -32.43 2.68
C ARG A 395 -10.07 -32.06 3.57
N LEU A 396 -11.28 -32.47 3.18
CA LEU A 396 -12.53 -32.11 3.85
C LEU A 396 -12.50 -32.40 5.37
N GLU A 397 -12.19 -33.61 5.75
CA GLU A 397 -12.22 -34.04 7.17
C GLU A 397 -11.20 -33.31 8.04
N VAL A 398 -10.04 -32.98 7.47
CA VAL A 398 -9.00 -32.19 8.15
C VAL A 398 -9.44 -30.75 8.31
N LEU A 399 -10.02 -30.13 7.28
CA LEU A 399 -10.55 -28.79 7.35
C LEU A 399 -11.66 -28.66 8.41
N GLU A 400 -12.65 -29.54 8.42
CA GLU A 400 -13.73 -29.53 9.41
C GLU A 400 -13.19 -29.70 10.85
N ARG A 401 -12.21 -30.59 11.06
CA ARG A 401 -11.53 -30.78 12.35
C ARG A 401 -10.82 -29.49 12.80
N ARG A 402 -10.14 -28.79 11.89
CA ARG A 402 -9.42 -27.55 12.22
C ARG A 402 -10.35 -26.38 12.49
N ILE A 403 -11.47 -26.26 11.78
CA ILE A 403 -12.53 -25.27 12.05
C ILE A 403 -13.04 -25.45 13.49
N LEU A 404 -13.39 -26.69 13.87
CA LEU A 404 -13.85 -27.01 15.22
C LEU A 404 -12.79 -26.73 16.29
N ALA A 405 -11.52 -27.03 16.02
CA ALA A 405 -10.41 -26.79 16.94
C ALA A 405 -10.18 -25.29 17.24
N GLN A 406 -10.60 -24.40 16.35
CA GLN A 406 -10.58 -22.95 16.57
C GLN A 406 -11.90 -22.39 17.14
N GLY A 407 -12.81 -23.26 17.58
CA GLY A 407 -14.07 -22.85 18.21
C GLY A 407 -15.13 -22.34 17.25
N MET A 408 -14.95 -22.55 15.96
CA MET A 408 -15.92 -22.24 14.91
C MET A 408 -16.76 -23.44 14.52
N GLU A 409 -17.90 -23.21 13.89
CA GLU A 409 -18.79 -24.26 13.42
C GLU A 409 -18.70 -24.39 11.88
N PRO A 410 -18.44 -25.61 11.33
CA PRO A 410 -18.39 -25.81 9.87
C PRO A 410 -19.68 -25.38 9.14
N LYS A 411 -20.84 -25.45 9.81
CA LYS A 411 -22.12 -24.99 9.24
C LYS A 411 -22.16 -23.50 8.94
N ASP A 412 -21.38 -22.67 9.65
CA ASP A 412 -21.32 -21.21 9.43
C ASP A 412 -20.44 -20.89 8.21
N LEU A 413 -19.58 -21.83 7.83
CA LEU A 413 -18.72 -21.79 6.63
C LEU A 413 -19.11 -22.87 5.60
N TRP A 414 -20.39 -23.29 5.57
CA TRP A 414 -20.87 -24.41 4.75
C TRP A 414 -20.46 -24.31 3.28
N TRP A 415 -20.57 -23.14 2.70
CA TRP A 415 -20.22 -22.85 1.31
C TRP A 415 -18.69 -22.98 1.04
N TYR A 416 -17.87 -22.66 2.01
CA TYR A 416 -16.40 -22.83 1.93
C TYR A 416 -16.00 -24.31 2.10
N VAL A 417 -16.67 -25.02 3.01
CA VAL A 417 -16.51 -26.45 3.19
C VAL A 417 -16.93 -27.24 1.95
N ASP A 418 -17.98 -26.80 1.25
CA ASP A 418 -18.47 -27.41 0.00
C ASP A 418 -17.42 -27.38 -1.12
N LEU A 419 -16.49 -26.44 -1.15
CA LEU A 419 -15.37 -26.44 -2.09
C LEU A 419 -14.49 -27.70 -1.96
N ARG A 420 -14.50 -28.33 -0.78
CA ARG A 420 -13.74 -29.58 -0.53
C ARG A 420 -14.56 -30.81 -0.88
N ARG A 421 -15.88 -30.69 -0.99
CA ARG A 421 -16.77 -31.78 -1.39
C ARG A 421 -16.91 -31.90 -2.90
N TYR A 422 -16.80 -30.82 -3.62
CA TYR A 422 -17.14 -30.74 -5.04
C TYR A 422 -15.93 -30.34 -5.90
N GLY A 423 -15.07 -31.34 -6.20
CA GLY A 423 -13.96 -31.18 -7.13
C GLY A 423 -12.78 -30.38 -6.56
N THR A 424 -12.46 -30.63 -5.31
CA THR A 424 -11.30 -30.00 -4.63
C THR A 424 -9.99 -30.32 -5.35
N VAL A 425 -9.05 -29.39 -5.26
CA VAL A 425 -7.68 -29.54 -5.78
C VAL A 425 -6.69 -28.93 -4.79
N PRO A 426 -5.41 -29.30 -4.81
CA PRO A 426 -4.37 -28.52 -4.16
C PRO A 426 -4.42 -27.08 -4.65
N HIS A 427 -4.45 -26.11 -3.75
CA HIS A 427 -4.49 -24.69 -4.09
C HIS A 427 -3.75 -23.88 -3.04
N ALA A 428 -3.28 -22.71 -3.43
CA ALA A 428 -2.43 -21.88 -2.60
C ALA A 428 -2.61 -20.40 -2.95
N GLY A 429 -2.33 -19.55 -1.99
CA GLY A 429 -2.39 -18.10 -2.17
C GLY A 429 -1.65 -17.37 -1.08
N PHE A 430 -1.57 -16.05 -1.22
CA PHE A 430 -0.94 -15.19 -0.24
C PHE A 430 -1.63 -13.83 -0.14
N GLY A 431 -1.39 -13.11 0.95
CA GLY A 431 -1.81 -11.74 1.15
C GLY A 431 -0.63 -10.78 1.25
N LEU A 432 -0.70 -9.66 0.56
CA LEU A 432 0.25 -8.55 0.67
C LEU A 432 -0.49 -7.28 1.06
N GLY A 433 -0.11 -6.67 2.21
CA GLY A 433 -0.59 -5.35 2.60
C GLY A 433 0.01 -4.26 1.70
N PHE A 434 -0.84 -3.62 0.91
CA PHE A 434 -0.38 -2.66 -0.10
C PHE A 434 0.29 -1.43 0.50
N GLU A 435 -0.22 -0.90 1.59
CA GLU A 435 0.40 0.22 2.31
C GLU A 435 1.77 -0.16 2.89
N ARG A 436 1.92 -1.40 3.38
CA ARG A 436 3.19 -1.91 3.87
C ARG A 436 4.22 -2.03 2.74
N LEU A 437 3.78 -2.44 1.54
CA LEU A 437 4.62 -2.43 0.34
C LEU A 437 5.07 -1.02 -0.04
N VAL A 438 4.14 -0.04 -0.09
CA VAL A 438 4.49 1.35 -0.42
C VAL A 438 5.42 1.96 0.64
N GLN A 439 5.20 1.65 1.92
CA GLN A 439 6.08 2.07 3.01
C GLN A 439 7.50 1.51 2.82
N PHE A 440 7.61 0.23 2.51
CA PHE A 440 8.88 -0.43 2.25
C PHE A 440 9.60 0.16 1.02
N MET A 441 8.86 0.35 -0.08
CA MET A 441 9.36 0.92 -1.33
C MET A 441 9.92 2.33 -1.17
N THR A 442 9.28 3.16 -0.35
CA THR A 442 9.60 4.60 -0.21
C THR A 442 10.51 4.91 1.00
N GLY A 443 10.72 3.94 1.88
CA GLY A 443 11.44 4.15 3.13
C GLY A 443 10.72 5.06 4.15
N MET A 444 9.42 5.31 3.95
CA MET A 444 8.64 6.15 4.86
C MET A 444 8.53 5.52 6.25
N GLY A 445 8.81 6.28 7.29
CA GLY A 445 8.85 5.80 8.67
C GLY A 445 7.49 5.49 9.29
N ASN A 446 6.38 5.91 8.66
CA ASN A 446 5.04 5.69 9.20
C ASN A 446 4.03 5.39 8.09
N ILE A 447 3.28 4.30 8.25
CA ILE A 447 2.29 3.83 7.29
C ILE A 447 1.17 4.84 7.01
N ARG A 448 0.89 5.76 7.96
CA ARG A 448 -0.09 6.86 7.79
C ARG A 448 0.29 7.85 6.68
N ASP A 449 1.55 7.83 6.27
CA ASP A 449 2.07 8.76 5.25
C ASP A 449 2.10 8.15 3.85
N VAL A 450 1.70 6.88 3.69
CA VAL A 450 1.65 6.19 2.40
C VAL A 450 0.23 5.89 1.90
N ILE A 451 -0.77 6.29 2.65
CA ILE A 451 -2.18 6.27 2.26
C ILE A 451 -2.73 7.70 2.23
N PRO A 452 -3.61 8.08 1.27
CA PRO A 452 -4.10 9.46 1.17
C PRO A 452 -4.77 9.99 2.43
N PHE A 453 -5.68 9.23 3.02
CA PHE A 453 -6.45 9.58 4.22
C PHE A 453 -6.43 8.40 5.21
N PRO A 454 -5.49 8.37 6.17
CA PRO A 454 -5.34 7.24 7.08
C PRO A 454 -6.52 7.13 8.05
N ARG A 455 -6.94 5.90 8.33
CA ARG A 455 -7.89 5.54 9.38
C ARG A 455 -7.12 4.84 10.50
N THR A 456 -7.20 5.38 11.69
CA THR A 456 -6.52 4.84 12.88
C THR A 456 -7.39 5.06 14.11
N PRO A 457 -7.11 4.41 15.27
CA PRO A 457 -7.85 4.72 16.48
C PRO A 457 -7.94 6.23 16.74
N GLN A 458 -9.15 6.71 17.05
CA GLN A 458 -9.49 8.11 17.31
C GLN A 458 -9.24 9.08 16.14
N ASN A 459 -9.04 8.59 14.89
CA ASN A 459 -8.84 9.44 13.74
C ASN A 459 -9.57 8.91 12.49
N ALA A 460 -10.63 9.60 12.13
CA ALA A 460 -11.39 9.44 10.89
C ALA A 460 -11.67 10.80 10.23
N GLU A 461 -10.83 11.80 10.51
CA GLU A 461 -10.88 13.13 9.91
C GLU A 461 -10.56 13.06 8.41
N PHE A 462 -11.22 13.88 7.60
CA PHE A 462 -11.22 13.91 6.11
C PHE A 462 -12.05 12.78 5.47
#